data_94e6273bd7ae0b428ae40dc89de5f751
#
_entry.id   94e6273bd7ae0b428ae40dc89de5f751
#
_cell.length_a   1.000
_cell.length_b   1.000
_cell.length_c   1.000
_cell.angle_alpha   90.00
_cell.angle_beta   90.00
_cell.angle_gamma   90.00
#
_symmetry.space_group_name_H-M   'P 1'
#
loop_
_entity.id
_entity.type
_entity.pdbx_description
1 polymer ?
#
loop_
_entity_poly.entity_id
_entity_poly.type
_entity_poly.pdbx_seq_one_letter_code
_entity_poly.pdbx_strand_id
1 'polypeptide(L)'
;IRMNMATGAQQVFLTDGMASGSNAYCIYRDRKKRLWAASMDGANLFDAGQQKFSKIKLFKSLTIDIKEDPQGNVWFATQGGGLWRLDKNNVWKQYKHVENDSTSLVSDLVNCLVIGEKGQLYAATGDGLCEFLPSKGIFRRISIDAPSQDFTSLVISQGVMWISTSKGIVKYTPGEPVQLFNKYDGLTCNQFIPNAGLLASDGRIYFGSTRGFNCFYPYLVKINQVAPPVAITSVELFGQPIEAGSDQLEKSLSHASELNLSHNENTINISFAALSYVSPEKNQYAYKLEGVDKDWIYTHEHRANYTNLPAGTYTFLVKATNNDG
;
A
#
# COMPACT_ATOMS: atom_id res chain seq x y z
N ILE A 1 23.37 -8.40 19.57
CA ILE A 1 24.54 -7.64 20.08
C ILE A 1 24.05 -6.54 21.01
N ARG A 2 24.67 -6.40 22.18
CA ARG A 2 24.50 -5.25 23.06
C ARG A 2 25.75 -4.38 22.93
N MET A 3 25.58 -3.10 22.72
CA MET A 3 26.70 -2.16 22.67
C MET A 3 26.61 -1.18 23.83
N ASN A 4 27.71 -0.96 24.51
CA ASN A 4 27.82 0.13 25.47
C ASN A 4 28.08 1.43 24.71
N MET A 5 27.13 2.34 24.75
CA MET A 5 27.20 3.60 23.98
C MET A 5 28.34 4.53 24.43
N ALA A 6 28.80 4.41 25.68
CA ALA A 6 29.89 5.24 26.17
C ALA A 6 31.27 4.70 25.79
N THR A 7 31.44 3.37 25.74
CA THR A 7 32.74 2.72 25.52
C THR A 7 32.87 2.05 24.16
N GLY A 8 31.76 1.87 23.42
CA GLY A 8 31.73 1.11 22.17
C GLY A 8 31.87 -0.42 22.36
N ALA A 9 32.02 -0.87 23.60
CA ALA A 9 32.20 -2.31 23.90
C ALA A 9 30.94 -3.08 23.45
N GLN A 10 31.17 -4.19 22.75
CA GLN A 10 30.10 -5.06 22.22
C GLN A 10 30.06 -6.39 22.95
N GLN A 11 28.85 -6.85 23.24
CA GLN A 11 28.59 -8.18 23.77
C GLN A 11 27.64 -8.91 22.85
N VAL A 12 28.02 -10.11 22.41
CA VAL A 12 27.18 -10.98 21.58
C VAL A 12 26.41 -11.93 22.48
N PHE A 13 25.11 -12.03 22.28
CA PHE A 13 24.27 -13.00 22.97
C PHE A 13 23.86 -14.08 21.97
N LEU A 14 24.17 -15.33 22.30
CA LEU A 14 23.75 -16.48 21.51
C LEU A 14 22.37 -16.96 21.98
N THR A 15 21.67 -17.63 21.12
CA THR A 15 20.41 -18.31 21.46
C THR A 15 20.65 -19.82 21.55
N ASP A 16 19.95 -20.49 22.45
CA ASP A 16 20.04 -21.95 22.59
C ASP A 16 19.58 -22.63 21.29
N GLY A 17 20.46 -23.48 20.72
CA GLY A 17 20.13 -24.31 19.55
C GLY A 17 20.09 -23.60 18.22
N MET A 18 20.49 -22.34 18.14
CA MET A 18 20.63 -21.64 16.85
C MET A 18 22.02 -21.88 16.26
N ALA A 19 22.06 -22.33 15.01
CA ALA A 19 23.26 -22.25 14.21
C ALA A 19 23.75 -20.79 14.13
N SER A 20 25.05 -20.58 14.10
CA SER A 20 25.65 -19.26 13.90
C SER A 20 25.01 -18.58 12.70
N GLY A 21 24.22 -17.50 12.89
CA GLY A 21 23.59 -16.75 11.80
C GLY A 21 22.09 -16.55 11.93
N SER A 22 21.44 -16.91 13.03
CA SER A 22 20.01 -16.63 13.23
C SER A 22 19.74 -15.13 13.37
N ASN A 23 18.99 -14.58 12.44
CA ASN A 23 18.62 -13.19 12.42
C ASN A 23 17.52 -12.91 13.47
N ALA A 24 17.71 -11.89 14.29
CA ALA A 24 16.64 -11.30 15.08
C ALA A 24 15.94 -10.19 14.24
N TYR A 25 14.63 -10.32 14.06
CA TYR A 25 13.81 -9.37 13.31
C TYR A 25 13.27 -8.25 14.19
N CYS A 26 12.97 -8.57 15.47
CA CYS A 26 12.46 -7.62 16.44
C CYS A 26 13.02 -7.95 17.82
N ILE A 27 13.32 -6.91 18.60
CA ILE A 27 13.64 -7.00 20.01
C ILE A 27 12.64 -6.13 20.76
N TYR A 28 11.98 -6.69 21.76
CA TYR A 28 10.94 -6.01 22.51
C TYR A 28 11.12 -6.18 24.02
N ARG A 29 11.00 -5.10 24.78
CA ARG A 29 10.99 -5.14 26.26
C ARG A 29 9.58 -4.85 26.74
N ASP A 30 8.95 -5.82 27.37
CA ASP A 30 7.60 -5.68 27.93
C ASP A 30 7.59 -4.90 29.27
N ARG A 31 6.39 -4.55 29.74
CA ARG A 31 6.20 -3.82 31.01
C ARG A 31 6.67 -4.61 32.25
N LYS A 32 6.71 -5.94 32.16
CA LYS A 32 7.32 -6.81 33.18
C LYS A 32 8.85 -6.84 33.10
N LYS A 33 9.46 -5.99 32.24
CA LYS A 33 10.89 -5.87 31.97
C LYS A 33 11.52 -7.12 31.36
N ARG A 34 10.72 -8.05 30.83
CA ARG A 34 11.21 -9.21 30.08
C ARG A 34 11.68 -8.74 28.70
N LEU A 35 12.82 -9.25 28.26
CA LEU A 35 13.37 -8.92 26.94
C LEU A 35 13.11 -10.09 26.00
N TRP A 36 12.38 -9.81 24.93
CA TRP A 36 11.98 -10.76 23.90
C TRP A 36 12.78 -10.53 22.63
N ALA A 37 13.06 -11.59 21.89
CA ALA A 37 13.62 -11.52 20.54
C ALA A 37 12.78 -12.38 19.59
N ALA A 38 12.34 -11.78 18.50
CA ALA A 38 11.70 -12.46 17.38
C ALA A 38 12.76 -12.92 16.39
N SER A 39 12.68 -14.18 15.93
CA SER A 39 13.67 -14.77 15.05
C SER A 39 13.04 -15.73 14.03
N MET A 40 13.85 -16.26 13.10
CA MET A 40 13.41 -17.27 12.14
C MET A 40 12.79 -18.50 12.80
N ASP A 41 13.29 -18.88 13.98
CA ASP A 41 12.84 -20.08 14.69
C ASP A 41 11.71 -19.81 15.68
N GLY A 42 11.19 -18.59 15.74
CA GLY A 42 10.12 -18.18 16.65
C GLY A 42 10.52 -17.11 17.65
N ALA A 43 9.85 -17.09 18.80
CA ALA A 43 10.12 -16.14 19.88
C ALA A 43 11.12 -16.71 20.91
N ASN A 44 11.97 -15.83 21.42
CA ASN A 44 12.97 -16.13 22.42
C ASN A 44 12.85 -15.16 23.59
N LEU A 45 13.07 -15.67 24.80
CA LEU A 45 13.09 -14.88 26.04
C LEU A 45 14.51 -14.81 26.60
N PHE A 46 14.96 -13.60 26.92
CA PHE A 46 16.27 -13.39 27.52
C PHE A 46 16.30 -13.85 29.00
N ASP A 47 17.21 -14.73 29.30
CA ASP A 47 17.55 -15.14 30.69
C ASP A 47 18.71 -14.30 31.18
N ALA A 48 18.46 -13.42 32.15
CA ALA A 48 19.48 -12.55 32.71
C ALA A 48 20.51 -13.31 33.56
N GLY A 49 20.15 -14.45 34.18
CA GLY A 49 21.05 -15.28 34.96
C GLY A 49 22.05 -16.05 34.10
N GLN A 50 21.57 -16.54 32.95
CA GLN A 50 22.39 -17.27 31.98
C GLN A 50 22.99 -16.37 30.89
N GLN A 51 22.61 -15.10 30.84
CA GLN A 51 23.03 -14.12 29.81
C GLN A 51 22.82 -14.62 28.37
N LYS A 52 21.69 -15.32 28.13
CA LYS A 52 21.34 -15.88 26.83
C LYS A 52 19.85 -15.79 26.53
N PHE A 53 19.50 -15.94 25.27
CA PHE A 53 18.12 -16.08 24.83
C PHE A 53 17.73 -17.56 24.78
N SER A 54 16.62 -17.92 25.42
CA SER A 54 16.04 -19.25 25.40
C SER A 54 14.79 -19.29 24.52
N LYS A 55 14.73 -20.25 23.59
CA LYS A 55 13.63 -20.42 22.66
C LYS A 55 12.34 -20.83 23.37
N ILE A 56 11.24 -20.19 23.00
CA ILE A 56 9.91 -20.61 23.42
C ILE A 56 9.45 -21.76 22.49
N LYS A 57 9.38 -22.96 23.03
CA LYS A 57 9.14 -24.20 22.25
C LYS A 57 7.79 -24.26 21.50
N LEU A 58 6.84 -23.40 21.86
CA LEU A 58 5.52 -23.32 21.22
C LEU A 58 5.60 -22.81 19.77
N PHE A 59 6.58 -21.97 19.48
CA PHE A 59 6.73 -21.35 18.16
C PHE A 59 7.44 -22.30 17.20
N LYS A 60 6.83 -22.49 16.02
CA LYS A 60 7.37 -23.30 14.91
C LYS A 60 7.51 -22.50 13.61
N SER A 61 7.16 -21.20 13.64
CA SER A 61 7.18 -20.30 12.49
C SER A 61 8.02 -19.09 12.81
N LEU A 62 8.58 -18.46 11.77
CA LEU A 62 9.27 -17.20 11.89
C LEU A 62 8.40 -16.19 12.63
N THR A 63 8.93 -15.61 13.70
CA THR A 63 8.32 -14.48 14.40
C THR A 63 8.97 -13.19 13.92
N ILE A 64 8.15 -12.21 13.52
CA ILE A 64 8.64 -10.99 12.88
C ILE A 64 8.42 -9.74 13.73
N ASP A 65 7.36 -9.72 14.54
CA ASP A 65 7.04 -8.56 15.37
C ASP A 65 6.51 -8.96 16.76
N ILE A 66 6.73 -8.10 17.76
CA ILE A 66 6.27 -8.29 19.13
C ILE A 66 5.75 -6.96 19.66
N LYS A 67 4.53 -6.96 20.19
CA LYS A 67 3.91 -5.77 20.82
C LYS A 67 3.21 -6.16 22.11
N GLU A 68 3.06 -5.20 23.02
CA GLU A 68 2.26 -5.37 24.23
C GLU A 68 1.06 -4.44 24.17
N ASP A 69 -0.14 -4.99 24.39
CA ASP A 69 -1.36 -4.22 24.44
C ASP A 69 -1.54 -3.47 25.79
N PRO A 70 -2.49 -2.52 25.88
CA PRO A 70 -2.76 -1.79 27.12
C PRO A 70 -3.15 -2.69 28.31
N GLN A 71 -3.69 -3.89 28.05
CA GLN A 71 -4.11 -4.85 29.05
C GLN A 71 -2.94 -5.69 29.60
N GLY A 72 -1.72 -5.50 29.04
CA GLY A 72 -0.51 -6.22 29.44
C GLY A 72 -0.36 -7.60 28.80
N ASN A 73 -1.08 -7.88 27.71
CA ASN A 73 -0.84 -9.07 26.92
C ASN A 73 0.27 -8.81 25.91
N VAL A 74 1.21 -9.75 25.76
CA VAL A 74 2.26 -9.69 24.75
C VAL A 74 1.83 -10.49 23.53
N TRP A 75 1.89 -9.86 22.37
CA TRP A 75 1.47 -10.40 21.09
C TRP A 75 2.66 -10.63 20.18
N PHE A 76 2.64 -11.74 19.45
CA PHE A 76 3.72 -12.18 18.59
C PHE A 76 3.17 -12.45 17.19
N ALA A 77 3.60 -11.67 16.20
CA ALA A 77 3.26 -11.88 14.81
C ALA A 77 4.14 -12.94 14.18
N THR A 78 3.54 -13.93 13.53
CA THR A 78 4.29 -14.99 12.86
C THR A 78 3.92 -15.10 11.39
N GLN A 79 4.91 -15.45 10.58
CA GLN A 79 4.67 -15.73 9.17
C GLN A 79 4.33 -17.21 8.97
N GLY A 80 3.03 -17.48 8.75
CA GLY A 80 2.46 -18.81 8.55
C GLY A 80 1.97 -19.52 9.82
N GLY A 81 2.18 -18.93 11.01
CA GLY A 81 1.66 -19.46 12.28
C GLY A 81 0.53 -18.64 12.89
N GLY A 82 0.08 -17.58 12.21
CA GLY A 82 -0.91 -16.64 12.72
C GLY A 82 -0.35 -15.75 13.84
N LEU A 83 -1.17 -15.49 14.85
CA LEU A 83 -0.87 -14.57 15.93
C LEU A 83 -0.91 -15.31 17.28
N TRP A 84 0.12 -15.11 18.09
CA TRP A 84 0.17 -15.65 19.44
C TRP A 84 0.00 -14.53 20.47
N ARG A 85 -0.71 -14.83 21.55
CA ARG A 85 -0.89 -13.96 22.71
C ARG A 85 -0.41 -14.66 23.98
N LEU A 86 0.45 -13.99 24.72
CA LEU A 86 0.76 -14.30 26.11
C LEU A 86 0.00 -13.33 27.00
N ASP A 87 -0.96 -13.81 27.77
CA ASP A 87 -1.72 -12.94 28.65
C ASP A 87 -0.95 -12.56 29.95
N LYS A 88 -1.54 -11.66 30.72
CA LYS A 88 -0.96 -11.20 32.00
C LYS A 88 -0.74 -12.34 33.02
N ASN A 89 -1.46 -13.45 32.90
CA ASN A 89 -1.38 -14.65 33.75
C ASN A 89 -0.40 -15.69 33.19
N ASN A 90 0.33 -15.36 32.12
CA ASN A 90 1.25 -16.23 31.39
C ASN A 90 0.56 -17.39 30.67
N VAL A 91 -0.70 -17.25 30.30
CA VAL A 91 -1.42 -18.23 29.48
C VAL A 91 -1.23 -17.88 28.00
N TRP A 92 -0.79 -18.87 27.23
CA TRP A 92 -0.62 -18.75 25.78
C TRP A 92 -1.92 -19.06 25.04
N LYS A 93 -2.26 -18.24 24.03
CA LYS A 93 -3.34 -18.50 23.08
C LYS A 93 -2.86 -18.19 21.66
N GLN A 94 -3.17 -19.09 20.72
CA GLN A 94 -2.92 -18.91 19.30
C GLN A 94 -4.21 -18.52 18.60
N TYR A 95 -4.11 -17.59 17.65
CA TYR A 95 -5.18 -17.19 16.74
C TYR A 95 -4.70 -17.46 15.32
N LYS A 96 -5.57 -18.06 14.53
CA LYS A 96 -5.31 -18.44 13.15
C LYS A 96 -6.42 -17.98 12.21
N HIS A 97 -6.11 -18.00 10.94
CA HIS A 97 -7.13 -17.95 9.90
C HIS A 97 -7.97 -19.23 9.95
N VAL A 98 -9.27 -19.06 9.89
CA VAL A 98 -10.25 -20.16 9.75
C VAL A 98 -11.10 -19.85 8.53
N GLU A 99 -11.14 -20.80 7.61
CA GLU A 99 -11.93 -20.66 6.40
C GLU A 99 -13.42 -20.48 6.72
N ASN A 100 -14.07 -19.54 6.04
CA ASN A 100 -15.47 -19.17 6.24
C ASN A 100 -15.81 -18.58 7.62
N ASP A 101 -14.82 -18.25 8.46
CA ASP A 101 -15.01 -17.52 9.71
C ASP A 101 -14.51 -16.09 9.57
N SER A 102 -15.44 -15.14 9.42
CA SER A 102 -15.13 -13.69 9.32
C SER A 102 -14.63 -13.09 10.63
N THR A 103 -14.71 -13.83 11.74
CA THR A 103 -14.24 -13.40 13.07
C THR A 103 -12.84 -13.90 13.40
N SER A 104 -12.25 -14.71 12.52
CA SER A 104 -10.87 -15.16 12.59
C SER A 104 -9.92 -14.16 11.91
N LEU A 105 -8.60 -14.39 12.02
CA LEU A 105 -7.62 -13.66 11.20
C LEU A 105 -7.94 -13.79 9.71
N VAL A 106 -7.61 -12.77 8.92
CA VAL A 106 -7.77 -12.85 7.45
C VAL A 106 -6.67 -13.72 6.83
N SER A 107 -5.50 -13.82 7.46
CA SER A 107 -4.38 -14.66 7.01
C SER A 107 -3.49 -15.08 8.19
N ASP A 108 -2.85 -16.25 8.08
CA ASP A 108 -1.80 -16.70 9.02
C ASP A 108 -0.44 -16.04 8.77
N LEU A 109 -0.28 -15.32 7.66
CA LEU A 109 0.88 -14.51 7.34
C LEU A 109 0.75 -13.13 8.00
N VAL A 110 1.14 -13.01 9.29
CA VAL A 110 1.08 -11.73 10.01
C VAL A 110 2.43 -11.02 9.90
N ASN A 111 2.43 -9.88 9.21
CA ASN A 111 3.64 -9.12 8.85
C ASN A 111 4.01 -8.05 9.87
N CYS A 112 3.02 -7.43 10.54
CA CYS A 112 3.25 -6.31 11.43
C CYS A 112 2.11 -6.18 12.45
N LEU A 113 2.42 -5.72 13.66
CA LEU A 113 1.47 -5.37 14.71
C LEU A 113 1.58 -3.90 15.05
N VAL A 114 0.45 -3.24 15.24
CA VAL A 114 0.40 -1.86 15.70
C VAL A 114 -0.62 -1.70 16.81
N ILE A 115 -0.24 -1.00 17.86
CA ILE A 115 -1.17 -0.53 18.88
C ILE A 115 -1.58 0.88 18.49
N GLY A 116 -2.87 1.05 18.19
CA GLY A 116 -3.45 2.35 17.85
C GLY A 116 -3.50 3.30 19.04
N GLU A 117 -3.80 4.55 18.77
CA GLU A 117 -3.79 5.64 19.76
C GLU A 117 -4.76 5.42 20.93
N LYS A 118 -5.84 4.67 20.71
CA LYS A 118 -6.82 4.29 21.75
C LYS A 118 -6.59 2.88 22.30
N GLY A 119 -5.43 2.28 22.00
CA GLY A 119 -5.04 0.97 22.49
C GLY A 119 -5.58 -0.22 21.70
N GLN A 120 -6.16 0.00 20.50
CA GLN A 120 -6.56 -1.09 19.61
C GLN A 120 -5.34 -1.83 19.06
N LEU A 121 -5.42 -3.16 19.00
CA LEU A 121 -4.41 -3.97 18.31
C LEU A 121 -4.84 -4.18 16.85
N TYR A 122 -3.97 -3.79 15.94
CA TYR A 122 -4.09 -4.06 14.52
C TYR A 122 -3.03 -5.06 14.07
N ALA A 123 -3.42 -5.97 13.19
CA ALA A 123 -2.53 -6.95 12.56
C ALA A 123 -2.59 -6.78 11.04
N ALA A 124 -1.49 -6.30 10.46
CA ALA A 124 -1.30 -6.24 9.02
C ALA A 124 -0.81 -7.61 8.54
N THR A 125 -1.47 -8.17 7.53
CA THR A 125 -1.24 -9.52 7.05
C THR A 125 -1.01 -9.59 5.55
N GLY A 126 -0.64 -10.75 5.04
CA GLY A 126 -0.50 -10.99 3.60
C GLY A 126 -1.79 -10.84 2.79
N ASP A 127 -2.97 -10.88 3.44
CA ASP A 127 -4.28 -10.85 2.78
C ASP A 127 -5.22 -9.77 3.36
N GLY A 128 -4.70 -8.78 4.06
CA GLY A 128 -5.47 -7.66 4.58
C GLY A 128 -5.16 -7.24 6.00
N LEU A 129 -6.04 -6.41 6.58
CA LEU A 129 -5.91 -5.81 7.91
C LEU A 129 -6.99 -6.33 8.84
N CYS A 130 -6.57 -6.70 10.05
CA CYS A 130 -7.46 -7.10 11.13
C CYS A 130 -7.30 -6.19 12.35
N GLU A 131 -8.39 -5.94 13.07
CA GLU A 131 -8.42 -5.36 14.39
C GLU A 131 -8.87 -6.39 15.41
N PHE A 132 -8.16 -6.53 16.51
CA PHE A 132 -8.58 -7.39 17.63
C PHE A 132 -9.61 -6.69 18.49
N LEU A 133 -10.73 -7.38 18.77
CA LEU A 133 -11.81 -6.92 19.65
C LEU A 133 -11.70 -7.63 21.02
N PRO A 134 -11.09 -6.99 22.04
CA PRO A 134 -10.78 -7.67 23.32
C PRO A 134 -12.01 -8.19 24.05
N SER A 135 -13.13 -7.47 24.01
CA SER A 135 -14.38 -7.83 24.68
C SER A 135 -14.99 -9.13 24.17
N LYS A 136 -14.76 -9.48 22.91
CA LYS A 136 -15.27 -10.69 22.25
C LYS A 136 -14.18 -11.75 22.06
N GLY A 137 -12.92 -11.36 22.09
CA GLY A 137 -11.77 -12.26 21.84
C GLY A 137 -11.65 -12.71 20.38
N ILE A 138 -12.15 -11.91 19.43
CA ILE A 138 -12.22 -12.16 17.98
C ILE A 138 -11.55 -11.06 17.20
N PHE A 139 -11.40 -11.24 15.88
CA PHE A 139 -10.92 -10.23 14.95
C PHE A 139 -12.05 -9.63 14.13
N ARG A 140 -11.93 -8.35 13.81
CA ARG A 140 -12.71 -7.65 12.80
C ARG A 140 -11.80 -7.39 11.60
N ARG A 141 -12.20 -7.84 10.43
CA ARG A 141 -11.50 -7.53 9.18
C ARG A 141 -11.83 -6.10 8.76
N ILE A 142 -10.82 -5.35 8.38
CA ILE A 142 -10.97 -3.97 7.88
C ILE A 142 -10.84 -4.04 6.36
N SER A 143 -11.95 -3.74 5.67
CA SER A 143 -11.96 -3.68 4.22
C SER A 143 -11.29 -2.39 3.76
N ILE A 144 -10.24 -2.53 2.98
CA ILE A 144 -9.51 -1.41 2.36
C ILE A 144 -9.47 -1.72 0.86
N ASP A 145 -10.03 -0.84 0.05
CA ASP A 145 -10.01 -0.97 -1.41
C ASP A 145 -8.64 -0.54 -1.94
N ALA A 146 -7.64 -1.39 -1.69
CA ALA A 146 -6.26 -1.16 -2.09
C ALA A 146 -5.89 -2.08 -3.26
N PRO A 147 -5.00 -1.64 -4.18
CA PRO A 147 -4.54 -2.45 -5.33
C PRO A 147 -3.77 -3.72 -4.94
N SER A 148 -3.40 -3.86 -3.69
CA SER A 148 -2.82 -5.05 -3.09
C SER A 148 -3.32 -5.20 -1.66
N GLN A 149 -3.67 -6.42 -1.27
CA GLN A 149 -4.02 -6.76 0.12
C GLN A 149 -2.82 -7.32 0.91
N ASP A 150 -1.65 -7.46 0.28
CA ASP A 150 -0.41 -7.82 0.95
C ASP A 150 0.14 -6.61 1.73
N PHE A 151 -0.29 -6.47 2.98
CA PHE A 151 0.09 -5.39 3.88
C PHE A 151 1.36 -5.77 4.63
N THR A 152 2.47 -5.15 4.24
CA THR A 152 3.80 -5.49 4.76
C THR A 152 4.11 -4.76 6.06
N SER A 153 3.66 -3.51 6.22
CA SER A 153 3.82 -2.74 7.46
C SER A 153 2.69 -1.72 7.61
N LEU A 154 2.44 -1.29 8.84
CA LEU A 154 1.42 -0.32 9.20
C LEU A 154 2.01 0.73 10.15
N VAL A 155 1.71 1.99 9.90
CA VAL A 155 1.98 3.12 10.80
C VAL A 155 0.69 3.91 10.97
N ILE A 156 0.33 4.24 12.20
CA ILE A 156 -0.84 5.08 12.50
C ILE A 156 -0.34 6.44 13.00
N SER A 157 -0.84 7.49 12.40
CA SER A 157 -0.52 8.87 12.78
C SER A 157 -1.76 9.73 12.66
N GLN A 158 -2.19 10.34 13.76
CA GLN A 158 -3.35 11.23 13.84
C GLN A 158 -4.64 10.60 13.28
N GLY A 159 -4.87 9.31 13.58
CA GLY A 159 -6.03 8.56 13.11
C GLY A 159 -5.94 8.07 11.64
N VAL A 160 -4.92 8.46 10.91
CA VAL A 160 -4.66 8.00 9.54
C VAL A 160 -3.78 6.77 9.56
N MET A 161 -4.16 5.75 8.81
CA MET A 161 -3.38 4.53 8.61
C MET A 161 -2.53 4.65 7.34
N TRP A 162 -1.22 4.53 7.50
CA TRP A 162 -0.25 4.45 6.42
C TRP A 162 0.22 3.01 6.31
N ILE A 163 -0.04 2.38 5.19
CA ILE A 163 0.16 0.95 5.00
C ILE A 163 1.09 0.73 3.83
N SER A 164 2.24 0.11 4.06
CA SER A 164 3.09 -0.33 2.96
C SER A 164 2.61 -1.67 2.41
N THR A 165 2.71 -1.81 1.09
CA THR A 165 2.23 -2.98 0.34
C THR A 165 3.27 -3.42 -0.69
N SER A 166 2.98 -4.46 -1.46
CA SER A 166 3.77 -4.84 -2.64
C SER A 166 3.57 -3.92 -3.86
N LYS A 167 2.64 -2.94 -3.79
CA LYS A 167 2.30 -2.01 -4.88
C LYS A 167 2.57 -0.54 -4.54
N GLY A 168 3.06 -0.24 -3.34
CA GLY A 168 3.31 1.12 -2.86
C GLY A 168 2.85 1.34 -1.43
N ILE A 169 2.64 2.60 -1.06
CA ILE A 169 2.13 3.01 0.24
C ILE A 169 0.67 3.44 0.08
N VAL A 170 -0.20 2.87 0.88
CA VAL A 170 -1.62 3.21 0.97
C VAL A 170 -1.83 4.15 2.15
N LYS A 171 -2.50 5.27 1.93
CA LYS A 171 -3.07 6.12 2.96
C LYS A 171 -4.55 5.79 3.08
N TYR A 172 -4.97 5.40 4.27
CA TYR A 172 -6.35 5.04 4.56
C TYR A 172 -6.87 5.81 5.77
N THR A 173 -7.99 6.48 5.56
CA THR A 173 -8.81 7.09 6.60
C THR A 173 -10.21 6.47 6.50
N PRO A 174 -10.81 5.96 7.59
CA PRO A 174 -12.16 5.40 7.53
C PRO A 174 -13.17 6.42 6.99
N GLY A 175 -13.89 6.06 5.94
CA GLY A 175 -14.90 6.92 5.30
C GLY A 175 -14.36 7.84 4.19
N GLU A 176 -13.06 7.84 3.92
CA GLU A 176 -12.45 8.57 2.81
C GLU A 176 -11.98 7.61 1.72
N PRO A 177 -11.85 8.07 0.46
CA PRO A 177 -11.23 7.29 -0.60
C PRO A 177 -9.80 6.91 -0.26
N VAL A 178 -9.42 5.69 -0.63
CA VAL A 178 -8.05 5.19 -0.47
C VAL A 178 -7.11 5.90 -1.43
N GLN A 179 -5.93 6.30 -0.94
CA GLN A 179 -4.89 6.92 -1.74
C GLN A 179 -3.69 5.99 -1.85
N LEU A 180 -3.21 5.76 -3.08
CA LEU A 180 -2.03 4.97 -3.37
C LEU A 180 -0.87 5.86 -3.82
N PHE A 181 0.25 5.75 -3.13
CA PHE A 181 1.53 6.33 -3.51
C PHE A 181 2.47 5.24 -4.00
N ASN A 182 3.15 5.49 -5.12
CA ASN A 182 4.08 4.55 -5.73
C ASN A 182 5.34 5.26 -6.25
N LYS A 183 6.16 4.59 -7.05
CA LYS A 183 7.40 5.18 -7.61
C LYS A 183 7.18 6.46 -8.42
N TYR A 184 6.01 6.65 -9.00
CA TYR A 184 5.67 7.85 -9.78
C TYR A 184 5.35 9.05 -8.87
N ASP A 185 5.10 8.81 -7.58
CA ASP A 185 4.94 9.83 -6.55
C ASP A 185 6.25 10.10 -5.79
N GLY A 186 7.38 9.57 -6.27
CA GLY A 186 8.69 9.78 -5.69
C GLY A 186 9.14 8.74 -4.68
N LEU A 187 8.43 7.61 -4.55
CA LEU A 187 8.93 6.51 -3.74
C LEU A 187 10.14 5.82 -4.40
N THR A 188 11.07 5.33 -3.58
CA THR A 188 12.27 4.63 -4.05
C THR A 188 11.96 3.37 -4.84
N CYS A 189 10.88 2.67 -4.47
CA CYS A 189 10.30 1.53 -5.19
C CYS A 189 8.90 1.24 -4.67
N ASN A 190 8.21 0.25 -5.27
CA ASN A 190 6.86 -0.16 -4.85
C ASN A 190 6.85 -1.31 -3.85
N GLN A 191 7.99 -2.00 -3.64
CA GLN A 191 8.08 -3.19 -2.77
C GLN A 191 8.68 -2.83 -1.42
N PHE A 192 7.93 -3.11 -0.37
CA PHE A 192 8.31 -2.80 1.00
C PHE A 192 8.58 -4.08 1.81
N ILE A 193 9.40 -3.93 2.83
CA ILE A 193 9.83 -5.02 3.71
C ILE A 193 8.83 -5.18 4.86
N PRO A 194 8.41 -6.41 5.19
CA PRO A 194 7.55 -6.66 6.35
C PRO A 194 8.12 -6.08 7.64
N ASN A 195 7.24 -5.49 8.46
CA ASN A 195 7.55 -4.85 9.74
C ASN A 195 8.61 -3.72 9.67
N ALA A 196 8.81 -3.10 8.51
CA ALA A 196 9.78 -2.03 8.32
C ALA A 196 9.13 -0.63 8.30
N GLY A 197 8.13 -0.39 9.15
CA GLY A 197 7.45 0.90 9.34
C GLY A 197 7.78 1.51 10.69
N LEU A 198 8.00 2.82 10.73
CA LEU A 198 8.30 3.57 11.94
C LEU A 198 7.67 4.96 11.90
N LEU A 199 6.98 5.34 12.98
CA LEU A 199 6.68 6.73 13.30
C LEU A 199 7.76 7.24 14.25
N ALA A 200 8.57 8.17 13.78
CA ALA A 200 9.64 8.77 14.57
C ALA A 200 9.09 9.85 15.51
N SER A 201 9.85 10.17 16.56
CA SER A 201 9.48 11.16 17.56
C SER A 201 9.36 12.59 17.01
N ASP A 202 9.95 12.87 15.86
CA ASP A 202 9.83 14.15 15.14
C ASP A 202 8.60 14.20 14.21
N GLY A 203 7.76 13.14 14.21
CA GLY A 203 6.53 13.05 13.43
C GLY A 203 6.73 12.55 12.00
N ARG A 204 7.94 12.19 11.60
CA ARG A 204 8.19 11.57 10.29
C ARG A 204 7.82 10.10 10.30
N ILE A 205 7.26 9.66 9.18
CA ILE A 205 7.05 8.23 8.90
C ILE A 205 8.19 7.72 8.03
N TYR A 206 8.69 6.55 8.38
CA TYR A 206 9.69 5.81 7.62
C TYR A 206 9.13 4.47 7.20
N PHE A 207 9.35 4.10 5.94
CA PHE A 207 9.08 2.75 5.43
C PHE A 207 10.31 2.19 4.73
N GLY A 208 10.79 1.06 5.22
CA GLY A 208 11.89 0.31 4.61
C GLY A 208 11.45 -0.46 3.37
N SER A 209 12.24 -0.41 2.34
CA SER A 209 11.99 -1.06 1.06
C SER A 209 13.20 -1.85 0.59
N THR A 210 13.06 -2.62 -0.49
CA THR A 210 14.16 -3.39 -1.09
C THR A 210 15.27 -2.51 -1.69
N ARG A 211 15.02 -1.19 -1.86
CA ARG A 211 15.96 -0.21 -2.43
C ARG A 211 16.26 0.96 -1.49
N GLY A 212 16.22 0.73 -0.18
CA GLY A 212 16.44 1.74 0.83
C GLY A 212 15.19 2.04 1.64
N PHE A 213 14.94 3.28 1.98
CA PHE A 213 13.75 3.67 2.74
C PHE A 213 13.13 4.95 2.18
N ASN A 214 11.84 5.13 2.45
CA ASN A 214 11.12 6.36 2.20
C ASN A 214 10.83 7.05 3.52
N CYS A 215 10.96 8.38 3.55
CA CYS A 215 10.75 9.20 4.73
C CYS A 215 9.91 10.43 4.34
N PHE A 216 8.84 10.69 5.07
CA PHE A 216 7.99 11.85 4.82
C PHE A 216 7.24 12.31 6.08
N TYR A 217 6.79 13.55 6.07
CA TYR A 217 5.85 14.08 7.05
C TYR A 217 4.41 13.82 6.59
N PRO A 218 3.59 13.05 7.32
CA PRO A 218 2.24 12.70 6.88
C PRO A 218 1.33 13.91 6.63
N TYR A 219 1.50 15.01 7.38
CA TYR A 219 0.73 16.24 7.23
C TYR A 219 1.12 17.07 5.99
N LEU A 220 2.27 16.81 5.37
CA LEU A 220 2.70 17.46 4.13
C LEU A 220 2.22 16.73 2.87
N VAL A 221 1.72 15.52 3.01
CA VAL A 221 1.17 14.76 1.87
C VAL A 221 -0.21 15.30 1.54
N LYS A 222 -0.29 16.04 0.44
CA LYS A 222 -1.50 16.69 -0.06
C LYS A 222 -2.00 15.97 -1.30
N ILE A 223 -3.31 15.92 -1.46
CA ILE A 223 -3.98 15.48 -2.68
C ILE A 223 -3.93 16.62 -3.70
N ASN A 224 -3.68 16.29 -4.94
CA ASN A 224 -3.84 17.21 -6.04
C ASN A 224 -5.34 17.35 -6.39
N GLN A 225 -5.95 18.44 -5.98
CA GLN A 225 -7.39 18.71 -6.24
C GLN A 225 -7.64 19.43 -7.56
N VAL A 226 -6.60 19.72 -8.34
CA VAL A 226 -6.73 20.46 -9.58
C VAL A 226 -7.11 19.51 -10.70
N ALA A 227 -8.34 19.64 -11.22
CA ALA A 227 -8.76 18.93 -12.42
C ALA A 227 -7.92 19.40 -13.62
N PRO A 228 -7.24 18.50 -14.35
CA PRO A 228 -6.43 18.91 -15.48
C PRO A 228 -7.29 19.30 -16.66
N PRO A 229 -6.94 20.37 -17.39
CA PRO A 229 -7.54 20.59 -18.71
C PRO A 229 -7.15 19.45 -19.65
N VAL A 230 -8.06 19.06 -20.51
CA VAL A 230 -7.83 18.02 -21.51
C VAL A 230 -7.73 18.68 -22.88
N ALA A 231 -6.73 18.27 -23.66
CA ALA A 231 -6.53 18.73 -25.02
C ALA A 231 -6.53 17.54 -26.00
N ILE A 232 -7.16 17.71 -27.17
CA ILE A 232 -6.97 16.81 -28.30
C ILE A 232 -5.61 17.16 -28.91
N THR A 233 -4.70 16.18 -28.96
CA THR A 233 -3.31 16.38 -29.38
C THR A 233 -3.06 16.04 -30.85
N SER A 234 -3.76 15.04 -31.38
CA SER A 234 -3.72 14.69 -32.79
C SER A 234 -5.02 14.01 -33.24
N VAL A 235 -5.31 14.13 -34.52
CA VAL A 235 -6.33 13.34 -35.20
C VAL A 235 -5.69 12.72 -36.43
N GLU A 236 -5.90 11.42 -36.64
CA GLU A 236 -5.33 10.67 -37.73
C GLU A 236 -6.47 10.00 -38.56
N LEU A 237 -6.35 10.04 -39.86
CA LEU A 237 -7.19 9.26 -40.80
C LEU A 237 -6.36 8.11 -41.35
N PHE A 238 -6.84 6.88 -41.22
CA PHE A 238 -6.11 5.67 -41.65
C PHE A 238 -4.63 5.63 -41.16
N GLY A 239 -4.37 6.17 -39.96
CA GLY A 239 -3.03 6.24 -39.38
C GLY A 239 -2.15 7.39 -39.92
N GLN A 240 -2.69 8.29 -40.73
CA GLN A 240 -1.98 9.50 -41.18
C GLN A 240 -2.53 10.73 -40.44
N PRO A 241 -1.69 11.58 -39.86
CA PRO A 241 -2.14 12.78 -39.14
C PRO A 241 -2.77 13.78 -40.09
N ILE A 242 -3.85 14.43 -39.63
CA ILE A 242 -4.48 15.53 -40.33
C ILE A 242 -3.75 16.82 -39.99
N GLU A 243 -3.31 17.55 -41.02
CA GLU A 243 -2.64 18.84 -40.85
C GLU A 243 -3.60 19.99 -40.85
N ALA A 244 -3.30 21.06 -40.11
CA ALA A 244 -4.06 22.31 -40.16
C ALA A 244 -3.96 22.96 -41.55
N GLY A 245 -5.07 23.47 -42.06
CA GLY A 245 -5.19 24.04 -43.40
C GLY A 245 -5.50 23.02 -44.48
N SER A 246 -5.76 21.75 -44.10
CA SER A 246 -6.30 20.74 -45.00
C SER A 246 -7.82 20.89 -45.20
N ASP A 247 -8.38 20.20 -46.21
CA ASP A 247 -9.83 20.17 -46.46
C ASP A 247 -10.63 19.63 -45.27
N GLN A 248 -10.01 18.73 -44.43
CA GLN A 248 -10.62 18.13 -43.26
C GLN A 248 -10.53 19.03 -42.01
N LEU A 249 -9.49 19.88 -41.92
CA LEU A 249 -9.19 20.68 -40.75
C LEU A 249 -8.70 22.08 -41.11
N GLU A 250 -9.61 23.05 -41.14
CA GLU A 250 -9.32 24.44 -41.55
C GLU A 250 -8.35 25.15 -40.60
N LYS A 251 -8.49 24.89 -39.28
CA LYS A 251 -7.69 25.52 -38.22
C LYS A 251 -6.92 24.46 -37.43
N SER A 252 -5.92 24.89 -36.63
CA SER A 252 -5.24 23.99 -35.72
C SER A 252 -6.23 23.34 -34.73
N LEU A 253 -5.96 22.11 -34.28
CA LEU A 253 -6.80 21.36 -33.35
C LEU A 253 -7.14 22.13 -32.07
N SER A 254 -6.23 23.00 -31.60
CA SER A 254 -6.49 23.86 -30.45
C SER A 254 -7.54 24.94 -30.64
N HIS A 255 -7.90 25.23 -31.88
CA HIS A 255 -8.88 26.28 -32.30
C HIS A 255 -10.00 25.73 -33.15
N ALA A 256 -9.92 24.46 -33.56
CA ALA A 256 -10.95 23.80 -34.32
C ALA A 256 -12.06 23.28 -33.40
N SER A 257 -13.31 23.49 -33.79
CA SER A 257 -14.49 22.89 -33.14
C SER A 257 -15.11 21.78 -33.99
N GLU A 258 -14.73 21.67 -35.25
CA GLU A 258 -15.30 20.73 -36.21
C GLU A 258 -14.21 20.11 -37.09
N LEU A 259 -14.46 18.88 -37.50
CA LEU A 259 -13.67 18.14 -38.47
C LEU A 259 -14.64 17.61 -39.56
N ASN A 260 -14.37 17.92 -40.82
CA ASN A 260 -15.19 17.50 -41.93
C ASN A 260 -14.52 16.36 -42.68
N LEU A 261 -15.17 15.19 -42.69
CA LEU A 261 -14.65 13.98 -43.31
C LEU A 261 -15.52 13.56 -44.50
N SER A 262 -14.87 13.09 -45.54
CA SER A 262 -15.56 12.48 -46.70
C SER A 262 -16.09 11.09 -46.30
N HIS A 263 -17.06 10.57 -47.03
CA HIS A 263 -17.72 9.29 -46.74
C HIS A 263 -16.77 8.07 -46.71
N ASN A 264 -15.64 8.15 -47.39
CA ASN A 264 -14.60 7.12 -47.44
C ASN A 264 -13.54 7.33 -46.32
N GLU A 265 -13.54 8.42 -45.56
CA GLU A 265 -12.64 8.74 -44.45
C GLU A 265 -13.28 8.33 -43.12
N ASN A 266 -13.59 7.04 -43.01
CA ASN A 266 -14.41 6.48 -41.94
C ASN A 266 -13.60 5.76 -40.79
N THR A 267 -12.27 5.85 -40.87
CA THR A 267 -11.38 5.29 -39.82
C THR A 267 -10.55 6.41 -39.23
N ILE A 268 -10.83 6.72 -37.97
CA ILE A 268 -10.27 7.87 -37.26
C ILE A 268 -9.63 7.44 -35.95
N ASN A 269 -8.42 7.94 -35.66
CA ASN A 269 -7.76 7.85 -34.36
C ASN A 269 -7.69 9.25 -33.77
N ILE A 270 -8.16 9.42 -32.56
CA ILE A 270 -8.15 10.68 -31.82
C ILE A 270 -7.22 10.49 -30.60
N SER A 271 -6.14 11.27 -30.58
CA SER A 271 -5.25 11.30 -29.41
C SER A 271 -5.55 12.51 -28.54
N PHE A 272 -5.49 12.33 -27.24
CA PHE A 272 -5.78 13.36 -26.25
C PHE A 272 -4.82 13.26 -25.06
N ALA A 273 -4.65 14.35 -24.34
CA ALA A 273 -3.79 14.40 -23.14
C ALA A 273 -4.42 15.28 -22.07
N ALA A 274 -4.32 14.83 -20.83
CA ALA A 274 -4.54 15.64 -19.64
C ALA A 274 -3.28 16.47 -19.37
N LEU A 275 -3.43 17.78 -19.24
CA LEU A 275 -2.30 18.69 -18.99
C LEU A 275 -1.95 18.71 -17.50
N SER A 276 -1.68 17.52 -16.94
CA SER A 276 -1.18 17.28 -15.59
C SER A 276 0.21 16.66 -15.68
N TYR A 277 1.20 17.38 -15.15
CA TYR A 277 2.62 17.00 -15.27
C TYR A 277 3.21 16.39 -13.99
N VAL A 278 2.41 16.27 -12.91
CA VAL A 278 2.91 15.78 -11.62
C VAL A 278 3.22 14.28 -11.65
N SER A 279 2.33 13.48 -12.24
CA SER A 279 2.52 12.04 -12.47
C SER A 279 1.63 11.62 -13.63
N PRO A 280 1.99 11.97 -14.87
CA PRO A 280 1.11 11.79 -16.03
C PRO A 280 0.76 10.32 -16.28
N GLU A 281 1.58 9.36 -15.86
CA GLU A 281 1.35 7.92 -15.96
C GLU A 281 0.16 7.44 -15.09
N LYS A 282 -0.27 8.24 -14.13
CA LYS A 282 -1.42 7.95 -13.24
C LYS A 282 -2.71 8.60 -13.73
N ASN A 283 -2.65 9.47 -14.72
CA ASN A 283 -3.84 10.10 -15.26
C ASN A 283 -4.79 9.05 -15.84
N GLN A 284 -6.08 9.21 -15.57
CA GLN A 284 -7.12 8.35 -16.13
C GLN A 284 -7.96 9.15 -17.10
N TYR A 285 -8.46 8.48 -18.11
CA TYR A 285 -9.28 9.08 -19.13
C TYR A 285 -10.62 8.37 -19.24
N ALA A 286 -11.62 9.11 -19.66
CA ALA A 286 -12.83 8.53 -20.19
C ALA A 286 -13.24 9.28 -21.44
N TYR A 287 -13.61 8.56 -22.50
CA TYR A 287 -14.06 9.15 -23.74
C TYR A 287 -15.36 8.51 -24.23
N LYS A 288 -16.05 9.22 -25.12
CA LYS A 288 -17.28 8.77 -25.74
C LYS A 288 -17.47 9.48 -27.06
N LEU A 289 -17.84 8.75 -28.12
CA LEU A 289 -18.34 9.31 -29.38
C LEU A 289 -19.86 9.21 -29.39
N GLU A 290 -20.53 10.32 -29.20
CA GLU A 290 -21.99 10.35 -29.23
C GLU A 290 -22.50 9.96 -30.63
N GLY A 291 -23.50 9.09 -30.64
CA GLY A 291 -24.02 8.47 -31.87
C GLY A 291 -23.41 7.10 -32.17
N VAL A 292 -22.33 6.70 -31.49
CA VAL A 292 -21.67 5.39 -31.61
C VAL A 292 -21.63 4.66 -30.27
N ASP A 293 -21.01 5.29 -29.26
CA ASP A 293 -20.85 4.68 -27.94
C ASP A 293 -22.11 4.87 -27.08
N LYS A 294 -22.54 3.81 -26.38
CA LYS A 294 -23.66 3.90 -25.44
C LYS A 294 -23.22 4.60 -24.15
N ASP A 295 -22.06 4.18 -23.61
CA ASP A 295 -21.52 4.61 -22.33
C ASP A 295 -20.12 5.18 -22.47
N TRP A 296 -19.61 5.79 -21.40
CA TRP A 296 -18.22 6.24 -21.33
C TRP A 296 -17.25 5.05 -21.31
N ILE A 297 -16.21 5.12 -22.15
CA ILE A 297 -15.11 4.14 -22.19
C ILE A 297 -13.98 4.64 -21.27
N TYR A 298 -13.74 3.96 -20.16
CA TYR A 298 -12.68 4.29 -19.20
C TYR A 298 -11.38 3.62 -19.61
N THR A 299 -10.27 4.36 -19.59
CA THR A 299 -8.96 3.88 -20.04
C THR A 299 -7.81 4.64 -19.40
N HIS A 300 -6.62 4.03 -19.40
CA HIS A 300 -5.35 4.71 -19.16
C HIS A 300 -4.64 5.12 -20.47
N GLU A 301 -5.14 4.64 -21.59
CA GLU A 301 -4.63 5.04 -22.91
C GLU A 301 -5.15 6.42 -23.26
N HIS A 302 -4.34 7.19 -23.96
CA HIS A 302 -4.64 8.54 -24.41
C HIS A 302 -5.01 8.60 -25.89
N ARG A 303 -5.66 7.52 -26.39
CA ARG A 303 -6.09 7.37 -27.79
C ARG A 303 -7.44 6.66 -27.85
N ALA A 304 -8.31 7.16 -28.71
CA ALA A 304 -9.58 6.53 -29.11
C ALA A 304 -9.52 6.15 -30.60
N ASN A 305 -9.93 4.93 -30.91
CA ASN A 305 -9.93 4.42 -32.30
C ASN A 305 -11.35 4.07 -32.74
N TYR A 306 -11.77 4.61 -33.86
CA TYR A 306 -13.06 4.32 -34.47
C TYR A 306 -12.86 3.87 -35.91
N THR A 307 -13.49 2.80 -36.32
CA THR A 307 -13.41 2.24 -37.66
C THR A 307 -14.79 2.05 -38.25
N ASN A 308 -14.90 2.23 -39.58
CA ASN A 308 -16.16 2.05 -40.32
C ASN A 308 -17.30 2.91 -39.77
N LEU A 309 -17.01 4.17 -39.43
CA LEU A 309 -18.06 5.11 -39.02
C LEU A 309 -19.04 5.35 -40.17
N PRO A 310 -20.35 5.15 -39.96
CA PRO A 310 -21.36 5.54 -40.94
C PRO A 310 -21.36 7.05 -41.22
N ALA A 311 -21.93 7.47 -42.33
CA ALA A 311 -22.13 8.90 -42.58
C ALA A 311 -23.08 9.47 -41.52
N GLY A 312 -22.68 10.58 -40.89
CA GLY A 312 -23.43 11.20 -39.79
C GLY A 312 -22.67 12.35 -39.14
N THR A 313 -23.30 12.97 -38.18
CA THR A 313 -22.66 13.96 -37.28
C THR A 313 -22.45 13.34 -35.93
N TYR A 314 -21.24 13.45 -35.42
CA TYR A 314 -20.80 12.86 -34.15
C TYR A 314 -20.17 13.91 -33.26
N THR A 315 -20.27 13.73 -31.96
CA THR A 315 -19.56 14.58 -30.98
C THR A 315 -18.61 13.72 -30.16
N PHE A 316 -17.32 14.00 -30.27
CA PHE A 316 -16.32 13.35 -29.42
C PHE A 316 -16.18 14.08 -28.10
N LEU A 317 -16.39 13.36 -27.01
CA LEU A 317 -16.26 13.84 -25.63
C LEU A 317 -15.11 13.13 -24.96
N VAL A 318 -14.28 13.88 -24.26
CA VAL A 318 -13.19 13.33 -23.46
C VAL A 318 -13.08 14.07 -22.13
N LYS A 319 -12.84 13.33 -21.08
CA LYS A 319 -12.54 13.85 -19.73
C LYS A 319 -11.38 13.09 -19.13
N ALA A 320 -10.69 13.70 -18.19
CA ALA A 320 -9.58 13.06 -17.49
C ALA A 320 -9.56 13.43 -16.00
N THR A 321 -8.91 12.58 -15.21
CA THR A 321 -8.50 12.89 -13.85
C THR A 321 -7.01 13.22 -13.80
N ASN A 322 -6.57 13.83 -12.71
CA ASN A 322 -5.15 13.95 -12.39
C ASN A 322 -4.61 12.64 -11.75
N ASN A 323 -3.38 12.70 -11.24
CA ASN A 323 -2.69 11.57 -10.59
C ASN A 323 -3.37 11.05 -9.31
N ASP A 324 -4.29 11.79 -8.73
CA ASP A 324 -4.97 11.46 -7.45
C ASP A 324 -6.46 11.07 -7.64
N GLY A 325 -6.98 11.14 -8.89
CA GLY A 325 -8.33 10.75 -9.27
C GLY A 325 -9.36 11.87 -9.31
#